data_15b3444bbaab2a31cec4fb22793bdc80
#
_entry.id   15b3444bbaab2a31cec4fb22793bdc80
#
_cell.length_a   1.000
_cell.length_b   1.000
_cell.length_c   1.000
_cell.angle_alpha   90.00
_cell.angle_beta   90.00
_cell.angle_gamma   90.00
#
_symmetry.space_group_name_H-M   'P 1'
#
loop_
_entity.id
_entity.type
_entity.pdbx_description
1 polymer ?
#
loop_
_entity_poly.entity_id
_entity_poly.type
_entity_poly.pdbx_seq_one_letter_code
_entity_poly.pdbx_strand_id
1 'polypeptide(L)'
;MDIIKSSFDKRQSVQKNYDLIAEQYSNEFGTYIEDLDVYEEFEQHLVENAKILDLGAGSGRTYSYFNKQNYGYIGLDFSKKMKDCAYNLHGKFPYIVDDMVNVKKYFSNNSLDAVFAVYSLFHLPKNDFNNLFSDVYDILKVNGLFLFTYQIGQGEDMADEPYLNEKGKNSLYMCYHTDEEINDLLHSFSYTELFKKQKIEMSPSAINSNSVTTVFILAKKIKWSYWDWGTHNRICAGVQIQCWLDIYFIPVFKKNKKRIKLFW
;
A
#
# COMPACT_ATOMS: atom_id res chain seq x y z
N MET A 1 -9.68 -29.39 2.39
CA MET A 1 -8.94 -28.11 2.27
C MET A 1 -9.56 -27.37 1.09
N ASP A 2 -10.43 -26.41 1.34
CA ASP A 2 -11.06 -25.63 0.28
C ASP A 2 -9.99 -24.77 -0.38
N ILE A 3 -9.70 -25.05 -1.63
CA ILE A 3 -8.71 -24.29 -2.40
C ILE A 3 -9.30 -22.91 -2.64
N ILE A 4 -8.78 -21.92 -1.97
CA ILE A 4 -9.11 -20.51 -2.21
C ILE A 4 -8.67 -20.18 -3.64
N LYS A 5 -9.63 -20.03 -4.56
CA LYS A 5 -9.34 -20.00 -6.01
C LYS A 5 -9.19 -18.60 -6.59
N SER A 6 -9.87 -17.59 -6.05
CA SER A 6 -9.84 -16.22 -6.58
C SER A 6 -9.21 -15.24 -5.61
N SER A 7 -8.70 -14.12 -6.15
CA SER A 7 -8.20 -13.01 -5.33
C SER A 7 -9.26 -12.50 -4.35
N PHE A 8 -10.52 -12.46 -4.77
CA PHE A 8 -11.63 -12.07 -3.91
C PHE A 8 -11.81 -13.03 -2.73
N ASP A 9 -11.79 -14.37 -2.98
CA ASP A 9 -11.95 -15.38 -1.93
C ASP A 9 -10.81 -15.29 -0.88
N LYS A 10 -9.57 -15.05 -1.35
CA LYS A 10 -8.41 -14.86 -0.47
C LYS A 10 -8.61 -13.65 0.47
N ARG A 11 -8.97 -12.50 -0.07
CA ARG A 11 -9.23 -11.30 0.74
C ARG A 11 -10.41 -11.48 1.69
N GLN A 12 -11.50 -12.12 1.24
CA GLN A 12 -12.64 -12.43 2.09
C GLN A 12 -12.28 -13.38 3.25
N SER A 13 -11.36 -14.33 3.01
CA SER A 13 -10.85 -15.19 4.06
C SER A 13 -10.07 -14.40 5.11
N VAL A 14 -9.20 -13.47 4.68
CA VAL A 14 -8.45 -12.58 5.58
C VAL A 14 -9.41 -11.72 6.41
N GLN A 15 -10.41 -11.09 5.79
CA GLN A 15 -11.43 -10.30 6.49
C GLN A 15 -12.12 -11.10 7.58
N LYS A 16 -12.63 -12.30 7.24
CA LYS A 16 -13.31 -13.17 8.21
C LYS A 16 -12.41 -13.56 9.38
N ASN A 17 -11.14 -13.80 9.11
CA ASN A 17 -10.18 -14.18 10.12
C ASN A 17 -9.89 -12.99 11.06
N TYR A 18 -9.68 -11.79 10.54
CA TYR A 18 -9.52 -10.59 11.36
C TYR A 18 -10.79 -10.23 12.14
N ASP A 19 -12.00 -10.44 11.60
CA ASP A 19 -13.25 -10.29 12.35
C ASP A 19 -13.33 -11.27 13.54
N LEU A 20 -12.76 -12.48 13.44
CA LEU A 20 -12.74 -13.45 14.53
C LEU A 20 -11.80 -13.07 15.68
N ILE A 21 -10.65 -12.49 15.38
CA ILE A 21 -9.59 -12.18 16.34
C ILE A 21 -9.54 -10.72 16.76
N ALA A 22 -10.44 -9.88 16.23
CA ALA A 22 -10.37 -8.42 16.37
C ALA A 22 -10.17 -7.94 17.82
N GLU A 23 -10.92 -8.46 18.77
CA GLU A 23 -10.83 -8.06 20.18
C GLU A 23 -9.48 -8.47 20.78
N GLN A 24 -9.08 -9.72 20.58
CA GLN A 24 -7.82 -10.24 21.13
C GLN A 24 -6.62 -9.52 20.53
N TYR A 25 -6.58 -9.38 19.20
CA TYR A 25 -5.57 -8.64 18.48
C TYR A 25 -5.49 -7.17 18.91
N SER A 26 -6.63 -6.52 19.09
CA SER A 26 -6.69 -5.11 19.48
C SER A 26 -6.25 -4.87 20.92
N ASN A 27 -6.50 -5.80 21.83
CA ASN A 27 -6.03 -5.72 23.22
C ASN A 27 -4.50 -5.76 23.28
N GLU A 28 -3.84 -6.49 22.39
CA GLU A 28 -2.39 -6.61 22.37
C GLU A 28 -1.71 -5.51 21.55
N PHE A 29 -2.22 -5.26 20.35
CA PHE A 29 -1.55 -4.37 19.39
C PHE A 29 -2.22 -3.00 19.20
N GLY A 30 -3.39 -2.78 19.76
CA GLY A 30 -4.20 -1.59 19.45
C GLY A 30 -3.61 -0.25 19.88
N THR A 31 -2.69 -0.25 20.84
CA THR A 31 -2.07 0.97 21.38
C THR A 31 -0.55 0.97 21.32
N TYR A 32 0.05 -0.17 21.03
CA TYR A 32 1.51 -0.32 21.01
C TYR A 32 2.09 -0.10 19.62
N ILE A 33 3.08 0.80 19.50
CA ILE A 33 3.81 1.08 18.26
C ILE A 33 5.22 0.54 18.43
N GLU A 34 5.49 -0.60 17.82
CA GLU A 34 6.79 -1.28 17.91
C GLU A 34 7.87 -0.59 17.07
N ASP A 35 7.49 -0.08 15.89
CA ASP A 35 8.41 0.50 14.93
C ASP A 35 8.34 2.04 14.94
N LEU A 36 8.48 2.64 16.12
CA LEU A 36 8.34 4.08 16.32
C LEU A 36 9.30 4.90 15.42
N ASP A 37 10.51 4.43 15.23
CA ASP A 37 11.51 5.04 14.35
C ASP A 37 11.04 5.16 12.88
N VAL A 38 10.24 4.21 12.40
CA VAL A 38 9.64 4.26 11.05
C VAL A 38 8.55 5.34 10.98
N TYR A 39 7.76 5.49 12.05
CA TYR A 39 6.74 6.55 12.14
C TYR A 39 7.39 7.93 12.20
N GLU A 40 8.45 8.08 12.99
CA GLU A 40 9.23 9.32 13.12
C GLU A 40 9.89 9.70 11.78
N GLU A 41 10.47 8.73 11.05
CA GLU A 41 11.01 8.95 9.72
C GLU A 41 9.94 9.40 8.73
N PHE A 42 8.79 8.74 8.72
CA PHE A 42 7.67 9.15 7.85
C PHE A 42 7.20 10.57 8.18
N GLU A 43 7.07 10.91 9.45
CA GLU A 43 6.60 12.22 9.91
C GLU A 43 7.53 13.36 9.48
N GLN A 44 8.86 13.17 9.48
CA GLN A 44 9.83 14.16 9.04
C GLN A 44 9.64 14.62 7.59
N HIS A 45 8.99 13.80 6.77
CA HIS A 45 8.72 14.10 5.36
C HIS A 45 7.30 14.63 5.12
N LEU A 46 6.41 14.62 6.12
CA LEU A 46 5.05 15.12 5.98
C LEU A 46 5.00 16.65 5.90
N VAL A 47 4.09 17.14 5.07
CA VAL A 47 3.74 18.57 5.09
C VAL A 47 2.84 18.88 6.28
N GLU A 48 2.84 20.12 6.72
CA GLU A 48 1.94 20.58 7.77
C GLU A 48 0.47 20.33 7.40
N ASN A 49 -0.33 19.86 8.36
CA ASN A 49 -1.75 19.49 8.16
C ASN A 49 -1.99 18.45 7.02
N ALA A 50 -1.03 17.57 6.79
CA ALA A 50 -1.11 16.53 5.77
C ALA A 50 -2.39 15.69 5.91
N LYS A 51 -2.99 15.33 4.77
CA LYS A 51 -4.09 14.36 4.69
C LYS A 51 -3.49 12.95 4.52
N ILE A 52 -3.64 12.13 5.54
CA ILE A 52 -3.08 10.77 5.62
C ILE A 52 -4.21 9.76 5.51
N LEU A 53 -4.06 8.81 4.60
CA LEU A 53 -4.88 7.60 4.53
C LEU A 53 -4.08 6.43 5.09
N ASP A 54 -4.65 5.71 6.05
CA ASP A 54 -4.11 4.45 6.57
C ASP A 54 -4.87 3.27 5.96
N LEU A 55 -4.20 2.49 5.12
CA LEU A 55 -4.73 1.30 4.44
C LEU A 55 -4.46 0.05 5.28
N GLY A 56 -5.53 -0.57 5.78
CA GLY A 56 -5.44 -1.62 6.78
C GLY A 56 -5.29 -1.03 8.18
N ALA A 57 -6.08 -0.01 8.49
CA ALA A 57 -5.99 0.76 9.74
C ALA A 57 -6.24 -0.09 11.01
N GLY A 58 -6.85 -1.28 10.87
CA GLY A 58 -7.10 -2.21 11.95
C GLY A 58 -7.77 -1.56 13.16
N SER A 59 -7.22 -1.79 14.35
CA SER A 59 -7.72 -1.21 15.61
C SER A 59 -7.30 0.24 15.87
N GLY A 60 -6.76 0.95 14.85
CA GLY A 60 -6.48 2.39 14.93
C GLY A 60 -5.17 2.75 15.66
N ARG A 61 -4.23 1.82 15.77
CA ARG A 61 -2.91 2.05 16.37
C ARG A 61 -2.20 3.27 15.79
N THR A 62 -2.20 3.39 14.47
CA THR A 62 -1.59 4.51 13.73
C THR A 62 -2.30 5.84 14.02
N TYR A 63 -3.64 5.82 14.18
CA TYR A 63 -4.40 7.00 14.56
C TYR A 63 -3.91 7.59 15.88
N SER A 64 -3.61 6.76 16.88
CA SER A 64 -3.16 7.25 18.19
C SER A 64 -1.86 8.05 18.12
N TYR A 65 -1.01 7.77 17.13
CA TYR A 65 0.20 8.51 16.87
C TYR A 65 -0.07 9.85 16.16
N PHE A 66 -0.77 9.81 15.02
CA PHE A 66 -0.96 10.99 14.18
C PHE A 66 -2.02 11.97 14.69
N ASN A 67 -2.95 11.54 15.51
CA ASN A 67 -4.00 12.43 16.08
C ASN A 67 -3.42 13.59 16.93
N LYS A 68 -2.21 13.45 17.44
CA LYS A 68 -1.55 14.46 18.26
C LYS A 68 -0.99 15.65 17.46
N GLN A 69 -0.88 15.50 16.14
CA GLN A 69 -0.12 16.37 15.24
C GLN A 69 -0.98 17.23 14.30
N ASN A 70 -2.30 17.29 14.51
CA ASN A 70 -3.24 18.01 13.61
C ASN A 70 -3.28 17.52 12.16
N TYR A 71 -2.89 16.26 11.90
CA TYR A 71 -3.03 15.67 10.58
C TYR A 71 -4.49 15.29 10.28
N GLY A 72 -4.88 15.40 9.02
CA GLY A 72 -6.17 14.92 8.54
C GLY A 72 -6.14 13.40 8.33
N TYR A 73 -6.22 12.61 9.41
CA TYR A 73 -6.15 11.15 9.36
C TYR A 73 -7.48 10.50 8.98
N ILE A 74 -7.43 9.51 8.10
CA ILE A 74 -8.55 8.66 7.70
C ILE A 74 -8.08 7.20 7.72
N GLY A 75 -8.74 6.33 8.48
CA GLY A 75 -8.51 4.89 8.43
C GLY A 75 -9.37 4.22 7.37
N LEU A 76 -8.85 3.19 6.72
CA LEU A 76 -9.61 2.28 5.86
C LEU A 76 -9.24 0.84 6.20
N ASP A 77 -10.24 0.03 6.50
CA ASP A 77 -10.09 -1.40 6.76
C ASP A 77 -11.36 -2.17 6.37
N PHE A 78 -11.22 -3.40 5.90
CA PHE A 78 -12.37 -4.21 5.50
C PHE A 78 -13.11 -4.86 6.69
N SER A 79 -12.48 -4.94 7.87
CA SER A 79 -13.09 -5.52 9.06
C SER A 79 -13.91 -4.48 9.83
N LYS A 80 -15.22 -4.71 9.88
CA LYS A 80 -16.10 -3.91 10.74
C LYS A 80 -15.76 -4.07 12.22
N LYS A 81 -15.32 -5.26 12.63
CA LYS A 81 -14.92 -5.55 14.01
C LYS A 81 -13.68 -4.76 14.41
N MET A 82 -12.69 -4.66 13.53
CA MET A 82 -11.52 -3.81 13.78
C MET A 82 -11.89 -2.35 13.95
N LYS A 83 -12.79 -1.79 13.13
CA LYS A 83 -13.33 -0.45 13.34
C LYS A 83 -14.01 -0.29 14.70
N ASP A 84 -14.84 -1.26 15.10
CA ASP A 84 -15.54 -1.20 16.39
C ASP A 84 -14.50 -1.19 17.54
N CYS A 85 -13.44 -2.00 17.45
CA CYS A 85 -12.31 -1.97 18.39
C CYS A 85 -11.57 -0.63 18.37
N ALA A 86 -11.28 -0.08 17.18
CA ALA A 86 -10.63 1.21 17.04
C ALA A 86 -11.42 2.33 17.75
N TYR A 87 -12.73 2.34 17.59
CA TYR A 87 -13.60 3.32 18.25
C TYR A 87 -13.68 3.12 19.77
N ASN A 88 -13.60 1.89 20.26
CA ASN A 88 -13.54 1.61 21.69
C ASN A 88 -12.23 2.09 22.32
N LEU A 89 -11.10 1.93 21.60
CA LEU A 89 -9.77 2.29 22.11
C LEU A 89 -9.48 3.79 22.00
N HIS A 90 -9.89 4.44 20.92
CA HIS A 90 -9.41 5.78 20.56
C HIS A 90 -10.52 6.82 20.39
N GLY A 91 -11.79 6.44 20.58
CA GLY A 91 -12.93 7.28 20.24
C GLY A 91 -13.21 7.29 18.73
N LYS A 92 -14.25 8.03 18.31
CA LYS A 92 -14.66 8.09 16.90
C LYS A 92 -13.74 9.02 16.10
N PHE A 93 -13.26 8.54 14.97
CA PHE A 93 -12.50 9.29 13.97
C PHE A 93 -12.93 8.86 12.56
N PRO A 94 -12.50 9.57 11.49
CA PRO A 94 -12.83 9.19 10.12
C PRO A 94 -12.32 7.78 9.80
N TYR A 95 -13.25 6.87 9.51
CA TYR A 95 -12.93 5.46 9.27
C TYR A 95 -13.88 4.87 8.23
N ILE A 96 -13.33 4.34 7.14
CA ILE A 96 -14.04 3.70 6.04
C ILE A 96 -13.98 2.19 6.25
N VAL A 97 -15.11 1.50 6.15
CA VAL A 97 -15.16 0.03 6.14
C VAL A 97 -15.38 -0.43 4.72
N ASP A 98 -14.31 -0.78 4.03
CA ASP A 98 -14.30 -1.38 2.68
C ASP A 98 -12.96 -2.07 2.45
N ASP A 99 -12.89 -2.90 1.41
CA ASP A 99 -11.66 -3.51 0.91
C ASP A 99 -10.75 -2.42 0.32
N MET A 100 -9.46 -2.46 0.64
CA MET A 100 -8.49 -1.46 0.18
C MET A 100 -8.33 -1.40 -1.35
N VAL A 101 -8.65 -2.48 -2.07
CA VAL A 101 -8.70 -2.48 -3.54
C VAL A 101 -9.80 -1.58 -4.12
N ASN A 102 -10.68 -1.07 -3.28
CA ASN A 102 -11.73 -0.13 -3.62
C ASN A 102 -11.35 1.34 -3.33
N VAL A 103 -10.12 1.63 -2.97
CA VAL A 103 -9.68 2.95 -2.46
C VAL A 103 -10.07 4.12 -3.38
N LYS A 104 -10.04 3.92 -4.69
CA LYS A 104 -10.45 4.96 -5.67
C LYS A 104 -11.93 5.33 -5.65
N LYS A 105 -12.78 4.57 -4.97
CA LYS A 105 -14.18 4.99 -4.76
C LYS A 105 -14.29 6.20 -3.81
N TYR A 106 -13.30 6.40 -2.95
CA TYR A 106 -13.34 7.36 -1.84
C TYR A 106 -12.46 8.58 -2.07
N PHE A 107 -11.42 8.44 -2.89
CA PHE A 107 -10.42 9.49 -3.09
C PHE A 107 -10.23 9.81 -4.56
N SER A 108 -10.29 11.11 -4.86
CA SER A 108 -9.98 11.62 -6.20
C SER A 108 -8.46 11.59 -6.44
N ASN A 109 -8.07 11.65 -7.72
CA ASN A 109 -6.66 11.76 -8.08
C ASN A 109 -6.04 13.02 -7.44
N ASN A 110 -4.80 12.90 -6.98
CA ASN A 110 -4.01 13.97 -6.36
C ASN A 110 -4.71 14.65 -5.15
N SER A 111 -5.40 13.86 -4.31
CA SER A 111 -6.17 14.38 -3.17
C SER A 111 -5.50 14.17 -1.80
N LEU A 112 -4.56 13.23 -1.70
CA LEU A 112 -3.88 12.86 -0.44
C LEU A 112 -2.42 13.31 -0.44
N ASP A 113 -1.94 13.71 0.73
CA ASP A 113 -0.54 14.04 0.96
C ASP A 113 0.28 12.79 1.28
N ALA A 114 -0.34 11.79 1.93
CA ALA A 114 0.33 10.56 2.27
C ALA A 114 -0.62 9.36 2.35
N VAL A 115 -0.08 8.17 2.06
CA VAL A 115 -0.69 6.86 2.31
C VAL A 115 0.24 6.05 3.20
N PHE A 116 -0.31 5.48 4.25
CA PHE A 116 0.34 4.61 5.21
C PHE A 116 -0.26 3.21 5.10
N ALA A 117 0.55 2.17 4.93
CA ALA A 117 0.09 0.79 4.74
C ALA A 117 1.08 -0.19 5.39
N VAL A 118 1.22 -0.07 6.72
CA VAL A 118 2.16 -0.87 7.49
C VAL A 118 1.46 -2.10 8.06
N TYR A 119 2.07 -3.28 7.84
CA TYR A 119 1.54 -4.60 8.23
C TYR A 119 0.19 -4.97 7.62
N SER A 120 -0.11 -4.50 6.39
CA SER A 120 -1.40 -4.75 5.74
C SER A 120 -1.31 -5.34 4.34
N LEU A 121 -0.36 -4.88 3.50
CA LEU A 121 -0.35 -5.20 2.07
C LEU A 121 0.02 -6.65 1.77
N PHE A 122 0.73 -7.34 2.63
CA PHE A 122 1.11 -8.74 2.45
C PHE A 122 -0.10 -9.71 2.55
N HIS A 123 -1.29 -9.21 2.89
CA HIS A 123 -2.55 -9.96 2.79
C HIS A 123 -3.25 -9.80 1.44
N LEU A 124 -2.68 -9.03 0.51
CA LEU A 124 -3.21 -8.89 -0.84
C LEU A 124 -2.60 -9.93 -1.78
N PRO A 125 -3.42 -10.59 -2.62
CA PRO A 125 -2.92 -11.33 -3.76
C PRO A 125 -2.06 -10.46 -4.67
N LYS A 126 -1.06 -11.05 -5.32
CA LYS A 126 -0.04 -10.31 -6.09
C LYS A 126 -0.62 -9.33 -7.12
N ASN A 127 -1.64 -9.74 -7.86
CA ASN A 127 -2.28 -8.87 -8.85
C ASN A 127 -2.98 -7.67 -8.18
N ASP A 128 -3.63 -7.88 -7.04
CA ASP A 128 -4.32 -6.83 -6.30
C ASP A 128 -3.31 -5.88 -5.66
N PHE A 129 -2.19 -6.39 -5.16
CA PHE A 129 -1.07 -5.60 -4.68
C PHE A 129 -0.53 -4.66 -5.78
N ASN A 130 -0.27 -5.17 -6.97
CA ASN A 130 0.21 -4.39 -8.10
C ASN A 130 -0.80 -3.30 -8.54
N ASN A 131 -2.10 -3.65 -8.59
CA ASN A 131 -3.16 -2.71 -8.93
C ASN A 131 -3.27 -1.60 -7.87
N LEU A 132 -3.13 -1.96 -6.58
CA LEU A 132 -3.18 -0.98 -5.50
C LEU A 132 -2.03 0.04 -5.59
N PHE A 133 -0.85 -0.35 -6.05
CA PHE A 133 0.26 0.60 -6.30
C PHE A 133 -0.14 1.68 -7.32
N SER A 134 -0.81 1.29 -8.40
CA SER A 134 -1.37 2.22 -9.39
C SER A 134 -2.41 3.15 -8.75
N ASP A 135 -3.33 2.58 -7.97
CA ASP A 135 -4.41 3.35 -7.35
C ASP A 135 -3.87 4.33 -6.30
N VAL A 136 -2.90 3.91 -5.49
CA VAL A 136 -2.21 4.78 -4.53
C VAL A 136 -1.45 5.90 -5.25
N TYR A 137 -0.76 5.56 -6.35
CA TYR A 137 -0.09 6.59 -7.17
C TYR A 137 -1.08 7.66 -7.66
N ASP A 138 -2.23 7.24 -8.14
CA ASP A 138 -3.24 8.18 -8.66
C ASP A 138 -3.78 9.12 -7.58
N ILE A 139 -4.13 8.60 -6.40
CA ILE A 139 -4.73 9.39 -5.32
C ILE A 139 -3.72 10.28 -4.58
N LEU A 140 -2.44 9.94 -4.60
CA LEU A 140 -1.38 10.78 -4.03
C LEU A 140 -1.14 12.04 -4.86
N LYS A 141 -0.95 13.16 -4.21
CA LYS A 141 -0.42 14.38 -4.82
C LYS A 141 1.00 14.15 -5.34
N VAL A 142 1.46 15.01 -6.25
CA VAL A 142 2.89 15.08 -6.59
C VAL A 142 3.68 15.43 -5.32
N ASN A 143 4.76 14.74 -5.07
CA ASN A 143 5.54 14.73 -3.82
C ASN A 143 4.82 14.06 -2.64
N GLY A 144 3.65 13.46 -2.83
CA GLY A 144 2.97 12.66 -1.81
C GLY A 144 3.77 11.40 -1.44
N LEU A 145 3.57 10.94 -0.23
CA LEU A 145 4.35 9.87 0.40
C LEU A 145 3.56 8.56 0.43
N PHE A 146 4.26 7.45 0.23
CA PHE A 146 3.73 6.12 0.42
C PHE A 146 4.66 5.32 1.33
N LEU A 147 4.25 5.11 2.58
CA LEU A 147 4.92 4.18 3.50
C LEU A 147 4.18 2.85 3.49
N PHE A 148 4.88 1.78 3.18
CA PHE A 148 4.29 0.45 3.16
C PHE A 148 5.27 -0.63 3.63
N THR A 149 4.71 -1.81 3.96
CA THR A 149 5.50 -3.00 4.28
C THR A 149 5.19 -4.15 3.33
N TYR A 150 6.20 -4.97 3.08
CA TYR A 150 6.08 -6.29 2.48
C TYR A 150 6.98 -7.28 3.19
N GLN A 151 6.74 -8.58 2.98
CA GLN A 151 7.59 -9.64 3.50
C GLN A 151 8.41 -10.25 2.36
N ILE A 152 9.72 -10.41 2.59
CA ILE A 152 10.64 -10.99 1.60
C ILE A 152 10.33 -12.47 1.42
N GLY A 153 10.15 -12.88 0.17
CA GLY A 153 9.91 -14.27 -0.23
C GLY A 153 9.38 -14.37 -1.64
N GLN A 154 8.84 -15.53 -1.97
CA GLN A 154 8.24 -15.78 -3.28
C GLN A 154 6.88 -16.49 -3.12
N GLY A 155 5.92 -16.07 -3.94
CA GLY A 155 4.62 -16.73 -4.03
C GLY A 155 3.67 -16.37 -2.89
N GLU A 156 2.77 -17.27 -2.60
CA GLU A 156 1.67 -17.12 -1.66
C GLU A 156 1.62 -18.31 -0.73
N ASP A 157 1.24 -18.09 0.52
CA ASP A 157 1.13 -19.16 1.52
C ASP A 157 -0.02 -18.88 2.49
N MET A 158 -0.31 -19.87 3.31
CA MET A 158 -1.23 -19.78 4.44
C MET A 158 -0.40 -19.86 5.72
N ALA A 159 -0.11 -18.72 6.32
CA ALA A 159 0.67 -18.63 7.55
C ALA A 159 -0.17 -18.98 8.78
N ASP A 160 0.40 -19.70 9.73
CA ASP A 160 -0.24 -19.93 11.02
C ASP A 160 -0.42 -18.61 11.77
N GLU A 161 -1.61 -18.44 12.35
CA GLU A 161 -1.93 -17.28 13.19
C GLU A 161 -2.33 -17.78 14.58
N PRO A 162 -1.54 -17.49 15.63
CA PRO A 162 -1.77 -18.03 16.97
C PRO A 162 -3.18 -17.76 17.52
N TYR A 163 -3.74 -16.57 17.27
CA TYR A 163 -5.08 -16.21 17.72
C TYR A 163 -6.18 -16.99 16.99
N LEU A 164 -5.94 -17.40 15.74
CA LEU A 164 -6.87 -18.24 14.98
C LEU A 164 -6.84 -19.68 15.45
N ASN A 165 -5.73 -20.19 15.99
CA ASN A 165 -5.63 -21.53 16.54
C ASN A 165 -6.64 -21.74 17.67
N GLU A 166 -6.81 -20.78 18.55
CA GLU A 166 -7.80 -20.81 19.63
C GLU A 166 -9.26 -20.86 19.12
N LYS A 167 -9.51 -20.39 17.90
CA LYS A 167 -10.81 -20.39 17.23
C LYS A 167 -11.02 -21.63 16.32
N GLY A 168 -10.10 -22.61 16.37
CA GLY A 168 -10.15 -23.79 15.51
C GLY A 168 -9.88 -23.52 14.04
N LYS A 169 -9.22 -22.39 13.73
CA LYS A 169 -8.74 -22.00 12.40
C LYS A 169 -7.26 -21.65 12.51
N ASN A 170 -6.46 -22.14 11.59
CA ASN A 170 -5.02 -22.18 11.81
C ASN A 170 -4.22 -21.25 10.91
N SER A 171 -4.83 -20.59 9.91
CA SER A 171 -4.03 -19.92 8.91
C SER A 171 -4.62 -18.64 8.36
N LEU A 172 -3.71 -17.70 8.06
CA LEU A 172 -3.96 -16.43 7.44
C LEU A 172 -3.25 -16.38 6.09
N TYR A 173 -3.95 -15.94 5.04
CA TYR A 173 -3.36 -15.81 3.71
C TYR A 173 -2.26 -14.73 3.71
N MET A 174 -1.12 -15.08 3.13
CA MET A 174 0.07 -14.23 2.97
C MET A 174 0.56 -14.26 1.53
N CYS A 175 1.06 -13.12 1.06
CA CYS A 175 1.73 -12.96 -0.22
C CYS A 175 3.12 -12.35 0.01
N TYR A 176 4.14 -12.98 -0.55
CA TYR A 176 5.53 -12.57 -0.43
C TYR A 176 6.02 -11.92 -1.72
N HIS A 177 6.96 -11.01 -1.60
CA HIS A 177 7.57 -10.30 -2.71
C HIS A 177 9.09 -10.31 -2.61
N THR A 178 9.76 -10.33 -3.75
CA THR A 178 11.20 -10.09 -3.80
C THR A 178 11.51 -8.59 -3.80
N ASP A 179 12.70 -8.22 -3.36
CA ASP A 179 13.18 -6.83 -3.47
C ASP A 179 13.16 -6.32 -4.93
N GLU A 180 13.45 -7.21 -5.90
CA GLU A 180 13.42 -6.88 -7.32
C GLU A 180 12.01 -6.51 -7.80
N GLU A 181 11.00 -7.30 -7.44
CA GLU A 181 9.60 -7.03 -7.77
C GLU A 181 9.13 -5.68 -7.22
N ILE A 182 9.50 -5.37 -5.98
CA ILE A 182 9.14 -4.08 -5.37
C ILE A 182 9.88 -2.91 -6.04
N ASN A 183 11.15 -3.07 -6.33
CA ASN A 183 11.93 -2.06 -7.06
C ASN A 183 11.33 -1.79 -8.45
N ASP A 184 10.94 -2.84 -9.17
CA ASP A 184 10.29 -2.70 -10.48
C ASP A 184 8.96 -1.95 -10.37
N LEU A 185 8.15 -2.20 -9.33
CA LEU A 185 6.92 -1.44 -9.08
C LEU A 185 7.21 0.03 -8.79
N LEU A 186 8.16 0.33 -7.89
CA LEU A 186 8.53 1.70 -7.57
C LEU A 186 8.98 2.47 -8.81
N HIS A 187 9.81 1.85 -9.65
CA HIS A 187 10.25 2.44 -10.92
C HIS A 187 9.10 2.63 -11.90
N SER A 188 8.25 1.61 -12.07
CA SER A 188 7.13 1.64 -13.03
C SER A 188 6.13 2.74 -12.73
N PHE A 189 5.92 3.05 -11.46
CA PHE A 189 4.99 4.10 -11.00
C PHE A 189 5.71 5.41 -10.62
N SER A 190 6.98 5.60 -10.99
CA SER A 190 7.72 6.84 -10.68
C SER A 190 7.69 7.24 -9.22
N TYR A 191 8.01 6.28 -8.36
CA TYR A 191 8.34 6.52 -6.98
C TYR A 191 9.86 6.63 -6.80
N THR A 192 10.28 7.51 -5.88
CA THR A 192 11.65 7.56 -5.38
C THR A 192 11.65 7.03 -3.95
N GLU A 193 12.45 6.01 -3.68
CA GLU A 193 12.68 5.52 -2.33
C GLU A 193 13.41 6.59 -1.51
N LEU A 194 12.87 6.96 -0.35
CA LEU A 194 13.47 7.89 0.60
C LEU A 194 14.11 7.14 1.77
N PHE A 195 13.50 6.04 2.19
CA PHE A 195 13.92 5.26 3.34
C PHE A 195 13.57 3.79 3.14
N LYS A 196 14.45 2.89 3.58
CA LYS A 196 14.24 1.45 3.64
C LYS A 196 14.78 0.88 4.93
N LYS A 197 13.97 0.09 5.64
CA LYS A 197 14.37 -0.65 6.84
C LYS A 197 13.96 -2.10 6.70
N GLN A 198 14.82 -3.01 7.14
CA GLN A 198 14.50 -4.44 7.25
C GLN A 198 14.43 -4.84 8.71
N LYS A 199 13.46 -5.68 9.05
CA LYS A 199 13.26 -6.24 10.38
C LYS A 199 13.08 -7.75 10.25
N ILE A 200 13.84 -8.50 11.01
CA ILE A 200 13.68 -9.95 11.11
C ILE A 200 12.69 -10.22 12.23
N GLU A 201 11.57 -10.85 11.89
CA GLU A 201 10.51 -11.19 12.82
C GLU A 201 10.39 -12.72 12.93
N MET A 202 9.99 -13.22 14.09
CA MET A 202 9.68 -14.64 14.25
C MET A 202 8.42 -14.95 13.44
N SER A 203 8.52 -15.89 12.50
CA SER A 203 7.36 -16.32 11.73
C SER A 203 6.48 -17.21 12.59
N PRO A 204 5.17 -16.93 12.69
CA PRO A 204 4.23 -17.86 13.31
C PRO A 204 4.10 -19.18 12.53
N SER A 205 4.40 -19.17 11.23
CA SER A 205 4.31 -20.33 10.35
C SER A 205 5.64 -21.10 10.29
N ALA A 206 6.04 -21.70 11.41
CA ALA A 206 7.30 -22.43 11.55
C ALA A 206 7.30 -23.80 10.85
N ILE A 207 6.84 -23.94 9.61
CA ILE A 207 7.00 -25.22 8.91
C ILE A 207 8.38 -25.32 8.25
N ASN A 208 9.03 -24.22 7.85
CA ASN A 208 10.33 -24.28 7.17
C ASN A 208 11.32 -23.11 7.47
N SER A 209 10.94 -22.06 8.18
CA SER A 209 11.87 -21.03 8.65
C SER A 209 11.34 -20.37 9.92
N ASN A 210 12.20 -20.25 10.94
CA ASN A 210 11.81 -19.65 12.22
C ASN A 210 11.70 -18.11 12.15
N SER A 211 11.88 -17.49 10.99
CA SER A 211 11.85 -16.04 10.84
C SER A 211 11.40 -15.62 9.45
N VAL A 212 10.81 -14.44 9.37
CA VAL A 212 10.45 -13.72 8.14
C VAL A 212 11.11 -12.34 8.18
N THR A 213 11.52 -11.83 7.02
CA THR A 213 12.03 -10.47 6.92
C THR A 213 10.94 -9.56 6.42
N THR A 214 10.48 -8.65 7.28
CA THR A 214 9.58 -7.56 6.93
C THR A 214 10.40 -6.33 6.49
N VAL A 215 10.04 -5.75 5.37
CA VAL A 215 10.69 -4.56 4.82
C VAL A 215 9.72 -3.40 4.85
N PHE A 216 10.18 -2.28 5.40
CA PHE A 216 9.50 -0.99 5.38
C PHE A 216 10.12 -0.14 4.28
N ILE A 217 9.28 0.44 3.43
CA ILE A 217 9.70 1.39 2.39
C ILE A 217 8.89 2.67 2.52
N LEU A 218 9.59 3.79 2.63
CA LEU A 218 9.03 5.10 2.42
C LEU A 218 9.39 5.56 1.02
N ALA A 219 8.39 5.75 0.20
CA ALA A 219 8.51 6.17 -1.18
C ALA A 219 7.79 7.50 -1.42
N LYS A 220 8.32 8.32 -2.31
CA LYS A 220 7.78 9.62 -2.70
C LYS A 220 7.35 9.59 -4.16
N LYS A 221 6.11 9.97 -4.44
CA LYS A 221 5.62 10.16 -5.81
C LYS A 221 6.35 11.32 -6.48
N ILE A 222 7.03 11.05 -7.61
CA ILE A 222 7.64 12.09 -8.42
C ILE A 222 6.79 12.40 -9.66
N LYS A 223 6.89 13.61 -10.15
CA LYS A 223 6.23 14.01 -11.40
C LYS A 223 6.96 13.38 -12.58
N TRP A 224 6.22 12.69 -13.45
CA TRP A 224 6.78 12.27 -14.74
C TRP A 224 7.34 13.48 -15.48
N SER A 225 8.64 13.46 -15.85
CA SER A 225 9.20 14.42 -16.76
C SER A 225 9.32 13.80 -18.16
N TYR A 226 8.96 14.55 -19.17
CA TYR A 226 9.05 14.12 -20.59
C TYR A 226 10.46 13.70 -21.01
N TRP A 227 11.48 14.06 -20.21
CA TRP A 227 12.89 13.78 -20.49
C TRP A 227 13.35 12.39 -20.05
N ASP A 228 12.57 11.71 -19.21
CA ASP A 228 12.89 10.35 -18.74
C ASP A 228 12.55 9.27 -19.80
N TRP A 229 11.83 9.64 -20.86
CA TRP A 229 11.46 8.72 -21.94
C TRP A 229 12.66 8.22 -22.77
N GLY A 230 13.79 8.91 -22.75
CA GLY A 230 15.00 8.59 -23.52
C GLY A 230 15.90 7.51 -22.92
N THR A 231 15.77 7.21 -21.64
CA THR A 231 16.67 6.29 -20.92
C THR A 231 16.02 4.98 -20.48
N HIS A 232 14.70 4.83 -20.57
CA HIS A 232 13.96 3.68 -20.04
C HIS A 232 13.27 2.84 -21.12
N ASN A 233 13.95 2.59 -22.24
CA ASN A 233 13.53 1.58 -23.22
C ASN A 233 13.84 0.16 -22.70
N ARG A 234 13.26 -0.23 -21.55
CA ARG A 234 13.23 -1.63 -21.10
C ARG A 234 11.82 -2.00 -20.65
N ILE A 235 11.05 -2.48 -21.63
CA ILE A 235 10.14 -3.61 -21.56
C ILE A 235 9.35 -3.73 -20.25
N CYS A 236 8.20 -3.07 -20.18
CA CYS A 236 7.09 -3.58 -19.38
C CYS A 236 6.54 -4.83 -20.09
N ALA A 237 7.08 -5.99 -19.77
CA ALA A 237 6.52 -7.26 -20.20
C ALA A 237 5.18 -7.45 -19.47
N GLY A 238 4.07 -7.18 -20.18
CA GLY A 238 2.75 -7.66 -19.78
C GLY A 238 1.65 -6.65 -19.56
N VAL A 239 1.90 -5.33 -19.59
CA VAL A 239 0.81 -4.34 -19.56
C VAL A 239 0.88 -3.53 -20.84
N GLN A 240 0.00 -3.84 -21.81
CA GLN A 240 -0.27 -2.93 -22.92
C GLN A 240 -0.96 -1.70 -22.32
N ILE A 241 -0.19 -0.70 -21.95
CA ILE A 241 -0.71 0.65 -21.79
C ILE A 241 -1.00 1.12 -23.20
N GLN A 242 -2.25 1.01 -23.62
CA GLN A 242 -2.76 1.68 -24.79
C GLN A 242 -2.77 3.16 -24.47
N CYS A 243 -1.61 3.81 -24.67
CA CYS A 243 -1.53 5.26 -24.66
C CYS A 243 -2.47 5.78 -25.73
N TRP A 244 -3.61 6.28 -25.33
CA TRP A 244 -4.42 7.15 -26.15
C TRP A 244 -3.55 8.38 -26.43
N LEU A 245 -2.95 8.39 -27.62
CA LEU A 245 -2.36 9.56 -28.26
C LEU A 245 -3.51 10.52 -28.65
N ASP A 246 -4.23 11.05 -27.68
CA ASP A 246 -4.94 12.29 -27.88
C ASP A 246 -3.97 13.43 -27.57
N ILE A 247 -3.09 13.62 -28.53
CA ILE A 247 -2.23 14.77 -28.61
C ILE A 247 -3.12 15.99 -28.78
N TYR A 248 -3.25 16.77 -27.73
CA TYR A 248 -3.61 18.17 -27.88
C TYR A 248 -2.48 18.87 -28.62
N PHE A 249 -2.53 18.83 -29.95
CA PHE A 249 -1.82 19.78 -30.79
C PHE A 249 -2.45 21.14 -30.55
N ILE A 250 -1.87 21.94 -29.69
CA ILE A 250 -2.09 23.38 -29.70
C ILE A 250 -1.40 23.91 -30.95
N PRO A 251 -2.11 24.49 -31.91
CA PRO A 251 -1.47 25.07 -33.09
C PRO A 251 -0.91 26.45 -32.73
N VAL A 252 0.29 26.51 -32.22
CA VAL A 252 1.07 27.73 -32.21
C VAL A 252 2.19 27.53 -33.23
N PHE A 253 1.91 27.88 -34.47
CA PHE A 253 2.86 28.42 -35.44
C PHE A 253 2.17 28.68 -36.79
N LYS A 254 1.52 29.84 -36.90
CA LYS A 254 1.36 30.51 -38.16
C LYS A 254 2.45 31.56 -38.24
N LYS A 255 3.52 31.27 -38.99
CA LYS A 255 4.31 32.09 -39.91
C LYS A 255 5.72 31.56 -40.02
N ASN A 256 6.01 30.84 -41.03
CA ASN A 256 7.06 31.01 -42.00
C ASN A 256 7.34 29.70 -42.76
N LYS A 257 6.97 29.71 -44.01
CA LYS A 257 7.32 28.68 -44.98
C LYS A 257 8.83 28.57 -45.10
N LYS A 258 9.43 27.45 -44.72
CA LYS A 258 10.62 26.87 -45.39
C LYS A 258 10.52 25.34 -45.29
N ARG A 259 10.56 24.72 -46.47
CA ARG A 259 10.52 23.27 -46.68
C ARG A 259 11.70 22.61 -45.96
N ILE A 260 11.42 21.66 -45.11
CA ILE A 260 12.42 20.68 -44.65
C ILE A 260 12.12 19.39 -45.40
N LYS A 261 13.07 18.93 -46.19
CA LYS A 261 13.07 17.59 -46.80
C LYS A 261 13.42 16.60 -45.70
N LEU A 262 12.54 15.66 -45.48
CA LEU A 262 12.84 14.45 -44.70
C LEU A 262 13.63 13.49 -45.61
N PHE A 263 14.84 13.11 -45.18
CA PHE A 263 15.52 11.91 -45.65
C PHE A 263 15.30 10.80 -44.61
N TRP A 264 15.06 9.64 -45.15
CA TRP A 264 14.85 8.36 -44.46
C TRP A 264 16.03 7.97 -43.58
#